data_6f7f79bcbd0952d292051db2c3048566
#
_entry.id   6f7f79bcbd0952d292051db2c3048566
#
_cell.length_a   1.000
_cell.length_b   1.000
_cell.length_c   1.000
_cell.angle_alpha   90.00
_cell.angle_beta   90.00
_cell.angle_gamma   90.00
#
_symmetry.space_group_name_H-M   'P 1'
#
loop_
_entity.id
_entity.type
_entity.pdbx_description
1 polymer ?
#
loop_
_entity_poly.entity_id
_entity_poly.type
_entity_poly.pdbx_seq_one_letter_code
_entity_poly.pdbx_strand_id
1 'polypeptide(L)'
;IRYRLVGSEMCIRDRFITISFYVFVYTIWLKRKTPQNIVIGGASGALPPVIGWTIANNNLALEPITFFLIIFFWTPSHFWALSLYKADDYQKAKIPMLPITNGIEETKKNIFVYSLIMLPIVILPYYIGFVGETFLIVSLLLTFYYNYVCYDLLKFKKNKFEIKKAKKVFSYSIFYLFLLFVLFLVDQIIK
;
A
#
# COMPACT_ATOMS: atom_id res chain seq x y z
N ILE A 1 21.70 29.98 -0.16
CA ILE A 1 22.44 28.85 0.46
C ILE A 1 21.77 28.39 1.76
N ARG A 2 21.32 29.31 2.64
CA ARG A 2 20.64 28.97 3.92
C ARG A 2 19.35 28.17 3.73
N TYR A 3 18.54 28.48 2.72
CA TYR A 3 17.27 27.75 2.47
C TYR A 3 17.47 26.30 2.03
N ARG A 4 18.56 26.01 1.30
CA ARG A 4 18.92 24.64 0.90
C ARG A 4 19.37 23.77 2.09
N LEU A 5 20.06 24.35 3.06
CA LEU A 5 20.54 23.67 4.27
C LEU A 5 19.37 23.29 5.21
N VAL A 6 18.42 24.22 5.43
CA VAL A 6 17.24 23.96 6.28
C VAL A 6 16.37 22.84 5.67
N GLY A 7 16.14 22.85 4.35
CA GLY A 7 15.44 21.75 3.66
C GLY A 7 16.16 20.41 3.78
N SER A 8 17.51 20.38 3.74
CA SER A 8 18.29 19.16 3.89
C SER A 8 18.23 18.59 5.32
N GLU A 9 18.24 19.45 6.34
CA GLU A 9 18.17 19.02 7.74
C GLU A 9 16.79 18.44 8.10
N MET A 10 15.69 19.07 7.66
CA MET A 10 14.35 18.50 7.80
C MET A 10 14.24 17.13 7.14
N CYS A 11 14.75 16.98 5.92
CA CYS A 11 14.77 15.70 5.21
C CYS A 11 15.59 14.62 5.89
N ILE A 12 16.75 14.98 6.46
CA ILE A 12 17.59 14.05 7.22
C ILE A 12 16.84 13.59 8.45
N ARG A 13 16.21 14.50 9.19
CA ARG A 13 15.41 14.18 10.38
C ARG A 13 14.23 13.28 10.06
N ASP A 14 13.48 13.58 8.99
CA ASP A 14 12.30 12.79 8.61
C ASP A 14 12.68 11.39 8.13
N ARG A 15 13.77 11.27 7.36
CA ARG A 15 14.35 9.97 7.01
C ARG A 15 14.84 9.20 8.22
N PHE A 16 15.52 9.87 9.14
CA PHE A 16 16.00 9.24 10.37
C PHE A 16 14.84 8.72 11.23
N ILE A 17 13.75 9.49 11.38
CA ILE A 17 12.54 9.07 12.08
C ILE A 17 11.91 7.87 11.38
N THR A 18 11.77 7.91 10.05
CA THR A 18 11.19 6.81 9.26
C THR A 18 12.02 5.53 9.39
N ILE A 19 13.34 5.63 9.27
CA ILE A 19 14.24 4.48 9.41
C ILE A 19 14.20 3.95 10.84
N SER A 20 14.24 4.83 11.83
CA SER A 20 14.16 4.43 13.25
C SER A 20 12.84 3.74 13.56
N PHE A 21 11.72 4.26 13.09
CA PHE A 21 10.41 3.61 13.22
C PHE A 21 10.41 2.23 12.56
N TYR A 22 10.93 2.12 11.33
CA TYR A 22 11.00 0.84 10.60
C TYR A 22 11.89 -0.17 11.33
N VAL A 23 13.06 0.24 11.81
CA VAL A 23 14.00 -0.67 12.49
C VAL A 23 13.47 -1.05 13.87
N PHE A 24 13.21 -0.09 14.73
CA PHE A 24 12.88 -0.34 16.13
C PHE A 24 11.44 -0.81 16.32
N VAL A 25 10.48 -0.14 15.74
CA VAL A 25 9.06 -0.45 15.95
C VAL A 25 8.63 -1.63 15.10
N TYR A 26 8.87 -1.58 13.79
CA TYR A 26 8.44 -2.65 12.90
C TYR A 26 9.32 -3.90 13.00
N THR A 27 10.64 -3.79 12.74
CA THR A 27 11.51 -4.96 12.58
C THR A 27 11.81 -5.66 13.91
N ILE A 28 12.17 -4.90 14.96
CA ILE A 28 12.57 -5.48 16.25
C ILE A 28 11.36 -5.86 17.09
N TRP A 29 10.37 -4.99 17.17
CA TRP A 29 9.27 -5.17 18.11
C TRP A 29 8.05 -5.88 17.49
N LEU A 30 7.48 -5.39 16.38
CA LEU A 30 6.18 -5.84 15.87
C LEU A 30 6.25 -7.05 14.93
N LYS A 31 7.30 -7.16 14.11
CA LYS A 31 7.40 -8.18 13.05
C LYS A 31 7.21 -9.61 13.55
N ARG A 32 7.60 -9.89 14.79
CA ARG A 32 7.51 -11.22 15.41
C ARG A 32 6.40 -11.36 16.45
N LYS A 33 5.68 -10.28 16.77
CA LYS A 33 4.69 -10.28 17.86
C LYS A 33 3.25 -10.22 17.39
N THR A 34 2.97 -9.64 16.23
CA THR A 34 1.60 -9.43 15.79
C THR A 34 1.41 -9.71 14.30
N PRO A 35 0.27 -10.31 13.89
CA PRO A 35 -0.09 -10.47 12.48
C PRO A 35 -0.40 -9.13 11.79
N GLN A 36 -0.62 -8.05 12.56
CA GLN A 36 -0.82 -6.68 12.05
C GLN A 36 0.50 -5.98 11.70
N ASN A 37 1.63 -6.67 11.78
CA ASN A 37 2.95 -6.14 11.47
C ASN A 37 3.02 -5.48 10.08
N ILE A 38 2.31 -6.07 9.10
CA ILE A 38 2.25 -5.54 7.72
C ILE A 38 1.53 -4.20 7.66
N VAL A 39 0.42 -4.04 8.38
CA VAL A 39 -0.34 -2.78 8.40
C VAL A 39 0.52 -1.66 8.99
N ILE A 40 1.11 -1.91 10.16
CA ILE A 40 1.95 -0.91 10.85
C ILE A 40 3.24 -0.64 10.08
N GLY A 41 3.90 -1.70 9.56
CA GLY A 41 5.09 -1.57 8.72
C GLY A 41 4.83 -0.88 7.38
N GLY A 42 3.61 -1.01 6.86
CA GLY A 42 3.15 -0.33 5.64
C GLY A 42 3.21 1.20 5.75
N ALA A 43 3.05 1.77 6.95
CA ALA A 43 3.16 3.21 7.17
C ALA A 43 4.55 3.75 6.80
N SER A 44 5.62 3.05 7.19
CA SER A 44 6.98 3.47 6.82
C SER A 44 7.25 3.35 5.32
N GLY A 45 6.69 2.34 4.65
CA GLY A 45 6.76 2.18 3.21
C GLY A 45 5.94 3.20 2.41
N ALA A 46 4.94 3.83 3.03
CA ALA A 46 4.08 4.83 2.43
C ALA A 46 4.60 6.28 2.60
N LEU A 47 5.61 6.53 3.43
CA LEU A 47 6.16 7.87 3.69
C LEU A 47 7.03 8.46 2.55
N PRO A 48 7.73 7.70 1.68
CA PRO A 48 8.61 8.28 0.68
C PRO A 48 7.98 9.35 -0.20
N PRO A 49 6.76 9.25 -0.71
CA PRO A 49 6.13 10.32 -1.48
C PRO A 49 5.94 11.61 -0.69
N VAL A 50 5.60 11.51 0.60
CA VAL A 50 5.44 12.67 1.49
C VAL A 50 6.78 13.37 1.68
N ILE A 51 7.84 12.59 1.93
CA ILE A 51 9.21 13.10 2.07
C ILE A 51 9.67 13.76 0.78
N GLY A 52 9.44 13.11 -0.38
CA GLY A 52 9.79 13.67 -1.69
C GLY A 52 9.10 15.00 -1.97
N TRP A 53 7.82 15.10 -1.66
CA TRP A 53 7.05 16.34 -1.79
C TRP A 53 7.58 17.46 -0.88
N THR A 54 7.84 17.15 0.38
CA THR A 54 8.35 18.12 1.35
C THR A 54 9.72 18.67 0.94
N ILE A 55 10.56 17.82 0.33
CA ILE A 55 11.86 18.23 -0.22
C ILE A 55 11.69 19.21 -1.40
N ALA A 56 10.74 18.90 -2.29
CA ALA A 56 10.55 19.68 -3.51
C ALA A 56 9.87 21.04 -3.23
N ASN A 57 8.87 21.05 -2.34
CA ASN A 57 7.98 22.20 -2.15
C ASN A 57 8.21 22.93 -0.81
N ASN A 58 9.05 22.40 0.07
CA ASN A 58 9.35 22.93 1.41
C ASN A 58 8.08 23.17 2.28
N ASN A 59 7.00 22.42 2.01
CA ASN A 59 5.76 22.45 2.77
C ASN A 59 5.15 21.06 2.88
N LEU A 60 4.26 20.88 3.88
CA LEU A 60 3.39 19.72 3.97
C LEU A 60 2.02 20.10 3.41
N ALA A 61 1.56 19.39 2.39
CA ALA A 61 0.30 19.62 1.70
C ALA A 61 -0.61 18.38 1.76
N LEU A 62 -1.84 18.51 1.28
CA LEU A 62 -2.79 17.38 1.28
C LEU A 62 -2.49 16.37 0.17
N GLU A 63 -1.90 16.82 -0.92
CA GLU A 63 -1.57 16.00 -2.10
C GLU A 63 -0.68 14.80 -1.75
N PRO A 64 0.48 14.96 -1.08
CA PRO A 64 1.30 13.82 -0.72
C PRO A 64 0.65 12.88 0.32
N ILE A 65 -0.31 13.38 1.10
CA ILE A 65 -1.09 12.55 2.02
C ILE A 65 -1.97 11.57 1.23
N THR A 66 -2.50 11.96 0.07
CA THR A 66 -3.26 11.02 -0.78
C THR A 66 -2.38 9.88 -1.30
N PHE A 67 -1.15 10.15 -1.70
CA PHE A 67 -0.18 9.11 -2.08
C PHE A 67 0.15 8.18 -0.91
N PHE A 68 0.36 8.76 0.27
CA PHE A 68 0.56 7.98 1.49
C PHE A 68 -0.60 7.03 1.74
N LEU A 69 -1.84 7.53 1.70
CA LEU A 69 -3.04 6.72 1.94
C LEU A 69 -3.20 5.60 0.90
N ILE A 70 -2.97 5.89 -0.38
CA ILE A 70 -3.01 4.89 -1.46
C ILE A 70 -2.04 3.75 -1.17
N ILE A 71 -0.76 4.05 -0.89
CA ILE A 71 0.26 3.04 -0.62
C ILE A 71 -0.03 2.31 0.68
N PHE A 72 -0.42 3.04 1.73
CA PHE A 72 -0.68 2.48 3.05
C PHE A 72 -1.80 1.44 3.03
N PHE A 73 -2.94 1.76 2.42
CA PHE A 73 -4.08 0.83 2.34
C PHE A 73 -3.94 -0.24 1.27
N TRP A 74 -3.12 0.00 0.23
CA TRP A 74 -2.75 -1.02 -0.74
C TRP A 74 -1.84 -2.10 -0.13
N THR A 75 -0.93 -1.74 0.75
CA THR A 75 0.11 -2.62 1.32
C THR A 75 -0.44 -3.90 1.97
N PRO A 76 -1.49 -3.87 2.84
CA PRO A 76 -1.98 -5.08 3.48
C PRO A 76 -2.57 -6.09 2.48
N SER A 77 -3.40 -5.65 1.55
CA SER A 77 -4.01 -6.55 0.55
C SER A 77 -2.95 -7.20 -0.35
N HIS A 78 -1.90 -6.46 -0.72
CA HIS A 78 -0.76 -6.95 -1.49
C HIS A 78 0.05 -8.02 -0.75
N PHE A 79 0.51 -7.72 0.46
CA PHE A 79 1.35 -8.63 1.23
C PHE A 79 0.61 -9.84 1.79
N TRP A 80 -0.67 -9.70 2.14
CA TRP A 80 -1.45 -10.86 2.55
C TRP A 80 -1.73 -11.80 1.37
N ALA A 81 -1.92 -11.28 0.16
CA ALA A 81 -1.99 -12.13 -1.03
C ALA A 81 -0.67 -12.91 -1.24
N LEU A 82 0.50 -12.27 -1.02
CA LEU A 82 1.80 -12.95 -1.02
C LEU A 82 1.88 -14.03 0.05
N SER A 83 1.44 -13.72 1.27
CA SER A 83 1.53 -14.64 2.41
C SER A 83 0.66 -15.88 2.26
N LEU A 84 -0.44 -15.82 1.48
CA LEU A 84 -1.28 -16.98 1.20
C LEU A 84 -0.55 -18.09 0.44
N TYR A 85 0.29 -17.75 -0.54
CA TYR A 85 1.02 -18.77 -1.31
C TYR A 85 2.46 -19.01 -0.84
N LYS A 86 2.94 -18.19 0.11
CA LYS A 86 4.25 -18.31 0.76
C LYS A 86 4.13 -18.66 2.25
N ALA A 87 2.99 -19.19 2.69
CA ALA A 87 2.72 -19.47 4.09
C ALA A 87 3.77 -20.38 4.74
N ASP A 88 4.23 -21.42 4.05
CA ASP A 88 5.25 -22.35 4.53
C ASP A 88 6.59 -21.66 4.80
N ASP A 89 7.01 -20.72 3.94
CA ASP A 89 8.26 -19.98 4.10
C ASP A 89 8.19 -19.07 5.34
N TYR A 90 7.05 -18.40 5.56
CA TYR A 90 6.81 -17.57 6.74
C TYR A 90 6.73 -18.38 8.04
N GLN A 91 6.13 -19.57 7.97
CA GLN A 91 6.06 -20.48 9.12
C GLN A 91 7.45 -20.97 9.52
N LYS A 92 8.29 -21.37 8.56
CA LYS A 92 9.69 -21.74 8.81
C LYS A 92 10.50 -20.59 9.44
N ALA A 93 10.24 -19.35 9.00
CA ALA A 93 10.88 -18.16 9.53
C ALA A 93 10.31 -17.69 10.88
N LYS A 94 9.30 -18.38 11.44
CA LYS A 94 8.59 -18.03 12.69
C LYS A 94 8.03 -16.60 12.68
N ILE A 95 7.54 -16.14 11.51
CA ILE A 95 6.89 -14.82 11.36
C ILE A 95 5.38 -15.03 11.43
N PRO A 96 4.66 -14.40 12.39
CA PRO A 96 3.21 -14.56 12.55
C PRO A 96 2.45 -13.78 11.48
N MET A 97 2.32 -14.37 10.29
CA MET A 97 1.49 -13.82 9.22
C MET A 97 0.03 -14.20 9.40
N LEU A 98 -0.87 -13.35 8.92
CA LEU A 98 -2.31 -13.51 9.08
C LEU A 98 -2.83 -14.91 8.66
N PRO A 99 -2.39 -15.54 7.54
CA PRO A 99 -2.81 -16.89 7.18
C PRO A 99 -2.41 -17.97 8.19
N ILE A 100 -1.32 -17.75 8.93
CA ILE A 100 -0.77 -18.71 9.91
C ILE A 100 -1.50 -18.56 11.24
N THR A 101 -1.80 -17.32 11.66
CA THR A 101 -2.40 -17.01 12.97
C THR A 101 -3.91 -17.09 12.97
N ASN A 102 -4.57 -16.53 11.96
CA ASN A 102 -6.03 -16.38 11.87
C ASN A 102 -6.66 -17.27 10.79
N GLY A 103 -5.82 -17.93 9.98
CA GLY A 103 -6.27 -18.82 8.92
C GLY A 103 -6.52 -18.13 7.59
N ILE A 104 -6.68 -18.98 6.57
CA ILE A 104 -6.77 -18.57 5.16
C ILE A 104 -8.04 -17.75 4.86
N GLU A 105 -9.18 -18.18 5.41
CA GLU A 105 -10.48 -17.54 5.13
C GLU A 105 -10.53 -16.12 5.70
N GLU A 106 -10.01 -15.90 6.89
CA GLU A 106 -9.93 -14.57 7.50
C GLU A 106 -8.98 -13.66 6.71
N THR A 107 -7.86 -14.21 6.22
CA THR A 107 -6.92 -13.47 5.38
C THR A 107 -7.57 -13.00 4.08
N LYS A 108 -8.35 -13.86 3.39
CA LYS A 108 -9.08 -13.49 2.18
C LYS A 108 -10.11 -12.38 2.41
N LYS A 109 -10.84 -12.45 3.54
CA LYS A 109 -11.78 -11.39 3.92
C LYS A 109 -11.06 -10.06 4.11
N ASN A 110 -9.94 -10.06 4.83
CA ASN A 110 -9.16 -8.86 5.04
C ASN A 110 -8.59 -8.30 3.72
N ILE A 111 -8.07 -9.15 2.81
CA ILE A 111 -7.64 -8.73 1.47
C ILE A 111 -8.76 -8.00 0.74
N PHE A 112 -9.98 -8.55 0.76
CA PHE A 112 -11.12 -7.95 0.09
C PHE A 112 -11.57 -6.64 0.77
N VAL A 113 -11.62 -6.58 2.10
CA VAL A 113 -11.98 -5.36 2.84
C VAL A 113 -11.02 -4.23 2.52
N TYR A 114 -9.70 -4.48 2.55
CA TYR A 114 -8.71 -3.47 2.21
C TYR A 114 -8.77 -3.04 0.74
N SER A 115 -9.13 -3.94 -0.17
CA SER A 115 -9.36 -3.57 -1.56
C SER A 115 -10.60 -2.68 -1.73
N LEU A 116 -11.66 -2.86 -0.93
CA LEU A 116 -12.83 -1.98 -0.92
C LEU A 116 -12.50 -0.59 -0.37
N ILE A 117 -11.68 -0.50 0.68
CA ILE A 117 -11.22 0.78 1.24
C ILE A 117 -10.46 1.61 0.21
N MET A 118 -9.82 0.97 -0.78
CA MET A 118 -9.14 1.69 -1.87
C MET A 118 -10.10 2.55 -2.70
N LEU A 119 -11.41 2.21 -2.81
CA LEU A 119 -12.37 2.97 -3.60
C LEU A 119 -12.50 4.44 -3.15
N PRO A 120 -12.84 4.75 -1.89
CA PRO A 120 -12.90 6.14 -1.43
C PRO A 120 -11.52 6.83 -1.46
N ILE A 121 -10.43 6.10 -1.22
CA ILE A 121 -9.08 6.68 -1.19
C ILE A 121 -8.64 7.16 -2.57
N VAL A 122 -8.94 6.42 -3.62
CA VAL A 122 -8.57 6.79 -5.00
C VAL A 122 -9.35 8.00 -5.51
N ILE A 123 -10.51 8.31 -4.91
CA ILE A 123 -11.31 9.50 -5.23
C ILE A 123 -10.73 10.78 -4.57
N LEU A 124 -10.03 10.66 -3.44
CA LEU A 124 -9.54 11.81 -2.67
C LEU A 124 -8.69 12.79 -3.50
N PRO A 125 -7.74 12.36 -4.36
CA PRO A 125 -6.95 13.29 -5.17
C PRO A 125 -7.80 14.20 -6.07
N TYR A 126 -8.91 13.66 -6.60
CA TYR A 126 -9.86 14.44 -7.39
C TYR A 126 -10.63 15.44 -6.52
N TYR A 127 -11.06 15.02 -5.34
CA TYR A 127 -11.83 15.86 -4.41
C TYR A 127 -11.04 17.09 -3.92
N ILE A 128 -9.72 16.95 -3.75
CA ILE A 128 -8.85 18.08 -3.38
C ILE A 128 -8.40 18.93 -4.60
N GLY A 129 -8.88 18.62 -5.80
CA GLY A 129 -8.54 19.34 -7.03
C GLY A 129 -7.13 19.08 -7.56
N PHE A 130 -6.45 18.04 -7.06
CA PHE A 130 -5.09 17.70 -7.46
C PHE A 130 -5.03 17.05 -8.84
N VAL A 131 -6.02 16.23 -9.20
CA VAL A 131 -6.12 15.52 -10.49
C VAL A 131 -7.41 15.84 -11.24
N GLY A 132 -7.44 15.55 -12.54
CA GLY A 132 -8.59 15.75 -13.41
C GLY A 132 -9.56 14.56 -13.46
N GLU A 133 -10.63 14.71 -14.25
CA GLU A 133 -11.67 13.68 -14.44
C GLU A 133 -11.12 12.43 -15.11
N THR A 134 -10.15 12.57 -16.01
CA THR A 134 -9.50 11.44 -16.70
C THR A 134 -8.85 10.49 -15.70
N PHE A 135 -8.11 11.04 -14.73
CA PHE A 135 -7.55 10.25 -13.65
C PHE A 135 -8.65 9.54 -12.85
N LEU A 136 -9.70 10.27 -12.45
CA LEU A 136 -10.79 9.72 -11.66
C LEU A 136 -11.44 8.50 -12.34
N ILE A 137 -11.81 8.64 -13.62
CA ILE A 137 -12.51 7.57 -14.36
C ILE A 137 -11.60 6.33 -14.49
N VAL A 138 -10.36 6.51 -14.95
CA VAL A 138 -9.45 5.39 -15.19
C VAL A 138 -9.03 4.70 -13.88
N SER A 139 -8.75 5.48 -12.83
CA SER A 139 -8.38 4.94 -11.52
C SER A 139 -9.54 4.16 -10.87
N LEU A 140 -10.79 4.61 -11.03
CA LEU A 140 -11.96 3.85 -10.58
C LEU A 140 -12.11 2.54 -11.33
N LEU A 141 -11.96 2.52 -12.66
CA LEU A 141 -12.01 1.27 -13.45
C LEU A 141 -10.95 0.27 -13.00
N LEU A 142 -9.72 0.73 -12.78
CA LEU A 142 -8.65 -0.12 -12.27
C LEU A 142 -8.96 -0.65 -10.86
N THR A 143 -9.53 0.19 -9.99
CA THR A 143 -9.88 -0.19 -8.62
C THR A 143 -11.05 -1.17 -8.59
N PHE A 144 -12.08 -1.00 -9.43
CA PHE A 144 -13.17 -1.96 -9.57
C PHE A 144 -12.68 -3.32 -10.04
N TYR A 145 -11.77 -3.35 -11.02
CA TYR A 145 -11.18 -4.61 -11.45
C TYR A 145 -10.31 -5.25 -10.36
N TYR A 146 -9.58 -4.45 -9.57
CA TYR A 146 -8.85 -4.94 -8.40
C TYR A 146 -9.78 -5.59 -7.37
N ASN A 147 -10.88 -4.92 -7.04
CA ASN A 147 -11.91 -5.47 -6.15
C ASN A 147 -12.52 -6.76 -6.69
N TYR A 148 -12.78 -6.82 -8.00
CA TYR A 148 -13.27 -8.04 -8.64
C TYR A 148 -12.29 -9.21 -8.48
N VAL A 149 -10.99 -8.99 -8.69
CA VAL A 149 -9.96 -10.03 -8.54
C VAL A 149 -9.83 -10.48 -7.08
N CYS A 150 -9.94 -9.56 -6.11
CA CYS A 150 -9.95 -9.88 -4.68
C CYS A 150 -11.23 -10.65 -4.26
N TYR A 151 -12.38 -10.28 -4.80
CA TYR A 151 -13.63 -10.98 -4.57
C TYR A 151 -13.63 -12.39 -5.16
N ASP A 152 -13.04 -12.56 -6.34
CA ASP A 152 -12.87 -13.87 -6.96
C ASP A 152 -11.98 -14.81 -6.09
N LEU A 153 -10.96 -14.26 -5.44
CA LEU A 153 -10.18 -15.00 -4.44
C LEU A 153 -11.02 -15.37 -3.21
N LEU A 154 -11.86 -14.45 -2.72
CA LEU A 154 -12.71 -14.68 -1.54
C LEU A 154 -13.70 -15.83 -1.73
N LYS A 155 -14.32 -15.94 -2.92
CA LYS A 155 -15.31 -16.99 -3.22
C LYS A 155 -14.75 -18.42 -3.22
N PHE A 156 -13.46 -18.60 -3.47
CA PHE A 156 -12.89 -19.93 -3.60
C PHE A 156 -12.56 -20.58 -2.27
N LYS A 157 -13.13 -21.77 -2.03
CA LYS A 157 -12.85 -22.64 -0.86
C LYS A 157 -11.91 -23.77 -1.28
N LYS A 158 -10.77 -23.86 -0.58
CA LYS A 158 -9.78 -24.98 -0.59
C LYS A 158 -9.58 -25.74 -1.91
N ASN A 159 -8.56 -25.34 -2.72
CA ASN A 159 -7.97 -26.20 -3.76
C ASN A 159 -6.65 -25.56 -4.30
N LYS A 160 -5.87 -26.30 -5.11
CA LYS A 160 -4.68 -25.81 -5.86
C LYS A 160 -4.95 -24.49 -6.63
N PHE A 161 -6.20 -24.23 -7.02
CA PHE A 161 -6.64 -22.99 -7.66
C PHE A 161 -6.55 -21.74 -6.75
N GLU A 162 -6.62 -21.90 -5.45
CA GLU A 162 -6.51 -20.79 -4.48
C GLU A 162 -5.14 -20.10 -4.55
N ILE A 163 -4.07 -20.89 -4.62
CA ILE A 163 -2.70 -20.38 -4.79
C ILE A 163 -2.57 -19.59 -6.10
N LYS A 164 -3.17 -20.08 -7.21
CA LYS A 164 -3.15 -19.40 -8.51
C LYS A 164 -3.89 -18.06 -8.44
N LYS A 165 -5.02 -18.00 -7.72
CA LYS A 165 -5.77 -16.76 -7.53
C LYS A 165 -5.06 -15.78 -6.60
N ALA A 166 -4.45 -16.24 -5.52
CA ALA A 166 -3.63 -15.40 -4.65
C ALA A 166 -2.45 -14.77 -5.43
N LYS A 167 -1.78 -15.53 -6.29
CA LYS A 167 -0.75 -15.02 -7.20
C LYS A 167 -1.31 -13.98 -8.18
N LYS A 168 -2.54 -14.19 -8.70
CA LYS A 168 -3.19 -13.22 -9.58
C LYS A 168 -3.47 -11.90 -8.85
N VAL A 169 -4.00 -11.94 -7.62
CA VAL A 169 -4.20 -10.74 -6.79
C VAL A 169 -2.87 -10.04 -6.56
N PHE A 170 -1.83 -10.77 -6.17
CA PHE A 170 -0.50 -10.22 -5.92
C PHE A 170 0.09 -9.54 -7.17
N SER A 171 0.10 -10.22 -8.32
CA SER A 171 0.65 -9.67 -9.57
C SER A 171 -0.16 -8.46 -10.05
N TYR A 172 -1.50 -8.53 -9.98
CA TYR A 172 -2.33 -7.41 -10.38
C TYR A 172 -2.15 -6.21 -9.44
N SER A 173 -1.98 -6.42 -8.15
CA SER A 173 -1.78 -5.32 -7.20
C SER A 173 -0.51 -4.50 -7.49
N ILE A 174 0.58 -5.14 -7.97
CA ILE A 174 1.79 -4.43 -8.41
C ILE A 174 1.48 -3.58 -9.64
N PHE A 175 0.84 -4.18 -10.64
CA PHE A 175 0.48 -3.49 -11.88
C PHE A 175 -0.50 -2.34 -11.63
N TYR A 176 -1.46 -2.54 -10.74
CA TYR A 176 -2.43 -1.55 -10.30
C TYR A 176 -1.76 -0.32 -9.70
N LEU A 177 -0.87 -0.50 -8.72
CA LEU A 177 -0.17 0.61 -8.09
C LEU A 177 0.71 1.37 -9.09
N PHE A 178 1.45 0.64 -9.93
CA PHE A 178 2.27 1.22 -10.98
C PHE A 178 1.45 2.10 -11.94
N LEU A 179 0.32 1.57 -12.43
CA LEU A 179 -0.57 2.32 -13.33
C LEU A 179 -1.16 3.56 -12.66
N LEU A 180 -1.55 3.49 -11.39
CA LEU A 180 -2.04 4.67 -10.67
C LEU A 180 -1.00 5.80 -10.65
N PHE A 181 0.28 5.48 -10.37
CA PHE A 181 1.32 6.49 -10.38
C PHE A 181 1.64 7.02 -11.78
N VAL A 182 1.60 6.17 -12.80
CA VAL A 182 1.72 6.62 -14.20
C VAL A 182 0.57 7.56 -14.57
N LEU A 183 -0.67 7.23 -14.17
CA LEU A 183 -1.83 8.10 -14.39
C LEU A 183 -1.69 9.47 -13.72
N PHE A 184 -1.14 9.52 -12.49
CA PHE A 184 -0.83 10.80 -11.85
C PHE A 184 0.12 11.65 -12.69
N LEU A 185 1.19 11.04 -13.20
CA LEU A 185 2.16 11.76 -14.05
C LEU A 185 1.51 12.24 -15.35
N VAL A 186 0.74 11.39 -16.02
CA VAL A 186 0.06 11.74 -17.27
C VAL A 186 -0.96 12.86 -17.05
N ASP A 187 -1.74 12.80 -15.98
CA ASP A 187 -2.74 13.83 -15.65
C ASP A 187 -2.08 15.21 -15.41
N GLN A 188 -0.91 15.24 -14.78
CA GLN A 188 -0.15 16.48 -14.54
C GLN A 188 0.50 17.05 -15.81
N ILE A 189 0.72 16.23 -16.84
CA ILE A 189 1.25 16.68 -18.13
C ILE A 189 0.14 17.24 -19.01
N ILE A 190 -1.08 16.70 -18.90
CA ILE A 190 -2.25 17.08 -19.71
C ILE A 190 -2.92 18.35 -19.15
N LYS A 191 -2.83 18.62 -17.86
CA LYS A 191 -3.27 19.88 -17.24
C LYS A 191 -2.39 21.06 -17.61
#